data_b5c68de05b3a55def3bc3d8be90fe99c
#
_entry.id   b5c68de05b3a55def3bc3d8be90fe99c
#
_cell.length_a   1.000
_cell.length_b   1.000
_cell.length_c   1.000
_cell.angle_alpha   90.00
_cell.angle_beta   90.00
_cell.angle_gamma   90.00
#
_symmetry.space_group_name_H-M   'P 1'
#
loop_
_entity.id
_entity.type
_entity.pdbx_description
1 polymer ?
#
loop_
_entity_poly.entity_id
_entity_poly.type
_entity_poly.pdbx_seq_one_letter_code
_entity_poly.pdbx_strand_id
1 'polypeptide(L)'
;MIDDVNGSRSRLYGPSRFAFDTSISAALAILGASLLPLSGCMVGPDYRTPAPPATETYTPTPLPDQTASSPGASGVPQRFVAAQDIPAQWWTLFHCEPLDALIREALANSPNVAAAQAALRQAAENYRAEVGTALYPSVDAKLNATREKFNGVTFGQPGLTQVLNLYNASVNVSYNLDVFGGSRRELESLRSQIDYQGYQLQAAYLALSANIVTAAVKEASLREQIDSTERIAADEEAQLGVLRKQFELGGVGRTAVLSQETLLAQTRATLPPLRQSLDQTRHQLAVLAGKPPSDTAVPEFRLSMFTLPQSLPVSLPSSLVRQRPDILAADATLHQASAQVGVATANMYPQITLSASYGPQALTPAGLLKYADMIWSIGAGITQPLFHGGQLSAQKRAAEAAFDQANAQYRQTVLLAFQNVADTLRALEHDATGLAAQTDAWRAASASLDLTRGQFRVGGVSYLALLDAQRQYQQTVVNLAQAQAARYADTAALFQSLGGGWWNDAATSQANQANPATPH
;
A
#
# COMPACT_ATOMS: atom_id res chain seq x y z
N MET A 1 -30.95 -71.11 -85.60
CA MET A 1 -32.14 -71.62 -84.92
C MET A 1 -32.09 -71.01 -83.56
N ILE A 2 -32.78 -69.95 -83.45
CA ILE A 2 -33.85 -69.70 -82.50
C ILE A 2 -33.31 -69.49 -81.07
N ASP A 3 -33.30 -68.22 -80.72
CA ASP A 3 -34.10 -67.51 -79.72
C ASP A 3 -33.62 -67.72 -78.26
N ASP A 4 -33.68 -66.87 -77.36
CA ASP A 4 -34.30 -65.51 -77.23
C ASP A 4 -33.88 -64.93 -75.90
N VAL A 5 -33.83 -63.61 -75.84
CA VAL A 5 -34.48 -62.70 -74.93
C VAL A 5 -33.95 -62.43 -73.50
N ASN A 6 -33.34 -61.35 -73.34
CA ASN A 6 -33.78 -60.21 -72.47
C ASN A 6 -33.80 -60.36 -70.94
N GLY A 7 -33.13 -59.45 -70.24
CA GLY A 7 -33.30 -59.30 -68.80
C GLY A 7 -32.42 -58.23 -68.17
N SER A 8 -32.51 -56.99 -68.69
CA SER A 8 -32.02 -55.80 -68.02
C SER A 8 -32.62 -55.62 -66.60
N ARG A 9 -31.81 -55.56 -65.54
CA ARG A 9 -32.18 -54.90 -64.27
C ARG A 9 -31.07 -54.01 -63.75
N SER A 10 -31.33 -52.72 -63.91
CA SER A 10 -30.67 -51.62 -63.20
C SER A 10 -30.72 -51.80 -61.69
N ARG A 11 -29.57 -51.86 -60.99
CA ARG A 11 -29.51 -51.71 -59.54
C ARG A 11 -29.11 -50.26 -59.26
N LEU A 12 -30.08 -49.58 -58.70
CA LEU A 12 -29.94 -48.26 -58.07
C LEU A 12 -28.94 -48.33 -56.88
N TYR A 13 -27.94 -47.45 -56.91
CA TYR A 13 -27.10 -47.24 -55.77
C TYR A 13 -27.93 -46.55 -54.68
N GLY A 14 -28.13 -47.24 -53.56
CA GLY A 14 -28.66 -46.66 -52.32
C GLY A 14 -27.55 -45.86 -51.56
N PRO A 15 -27.88 -44.78 -50.83
CA PRO A 15 -26.91 -44.07 -50.09
C PRO A 15 -26.39 -44.91 -48.90
N SER A 16 -25.08 -45.10 -48.82
CA SER A 16 -24.40 -45.69 -47.67
C SER A 16 -24.53 -44.72 -46.49
N ARG A 17 -25.37 -45.05 -45.52
CA ARG A 17 -25.39 -44.43 -44.20
C ARG A 17 -24.05 -44.75 -43.52
N PHE A 18 -23.24 -43.71 -43.28
CA PHE A 18 -22.13 -43.82 -42.34
C PHE A 18 -22.71 -44.17 -40.97
N ALA A 19 -22.58 -45.39 -40.54
CA ALA A 19 -22.78 -45.80 -39.17
C ALA A 19 -21.58 -45.19 -38.39
N PHE A 20 -21.82 -44.12 -37.66
CA PHE A 20 -20.88 -43.63 -36.66
C PHE A 20 -20.73 -44.74 -35.60
N ASP A 21 -19.52 -45.27 -35.51
CA ASP A 21 -19.15 -46.38 -34.64
C ASP A 21 -19.50 -46.05 -33.19
N THR A 22 -20.51 -46.71 -32.64
CA THR A 22 -20.94 -46.58 -31.23
C THR A 22 -19.85 -46.96 -30.25
N SER A 23 -18.79 -47.63 -30.72
CA SER A 23 -17.59 -47.95 -29.93
C SER A 23 -16.73 -46.73 -29.56
N ILE A 24 -16.66 -45.69 -30.40
CA ILE A 24 -15.92 -44.46 -30.11
C ILE A 24 -16.68 -43.64 -29.08
N SER A 25 -18.00 -43.58 -29.15
CA SER A 25 -18.84 -42.87 -28.18
C SER A 25 -18.80 -43.51 -26.78
N ALA A 26 -18.75 -44.85 -26.71
CA ALA A 26 -18.61 -45.58 -25.44
C ALA A 26 -17.20 -45.40 -24.81
N ALA A 27 -16.16 -45.39 -25.64
CA ALA A 27 -14.79 -45.14 -25.16
C ALA A 27 -14.61 -43.71 -24.65
N LEU A 28 -15.20 -42.69 -25.30
CA LEU A 28 -15.22 -41.29 -24.80
C LEU A 28 -16.05 -41.16 -23.50
N ALA A 29 -17.17 -41.86 -23.37
CA ALA A 29 -18.00 -41.84 -22.17
C ALA A 29 -17.31 -42.51 -20.96
N ILE A 30 -16.57 -43.61 -21.18
CA ILE A 30 -15.79 -44.29 -20.14
C ILE A 30 -14.56 -43.46 -19.73
N LEU A 31 -13.91 -42.78 -20.69
CA LEU A 31 -12.82 -41.83 -20.39
C LEU A 31 -13.35 -40.61 -19.63
N GLY A 32 -14.54 -40.09 -19.95
CA GLY A 32 -15.21 -39.02 -19.24
C GLY A 32 -15.67 -39.39 -17.82
N ALA A 33 -16.15 -40.63 -17.62
CA ALA A 33 -16.60 -41.10 -16.31
C ALA A 33 -15.45 -41.47 -15.35
N SER A 34 -14.28 -41.82 -15.85
CA SER A 34 -13.08 -42.08 -15.03
C SER A 34 -12.34 -40.78 -14.60
N LEU A 35 -12.70 -39.63 -15.15
CA LEU A 35 -12.14 -38.30 -14.78
C LEU A 35 -12.91 -37.63 -13.64
N LEU A 36 -14.03 -38.15 -13.18
CA LEU A 36 -14.90 -37.53 -12.16
C LEU A 36 -14.42 -37.57 -10.69
N PRO A 37 -13.44 -38.39 -10.23
CA PRO A 37 -12.89 -38.23 -8.89
C PRO A 37 -11.45 -37.64 -8.84
N LEU A 38 -10.97 -37.04 -9.90
CA LEU A 38 -9.76 -36.23 -9.87
C LEU A 38 -10.08 -34.82 -9.31
N SER A 39 -10.58 -34.74 -8.07
CA SER A 39 -10.32 -33.63 -7.20
C SER A 39 -8.79 -33.59 -7.04
N GLY A 40 -8.12 -32.90 -7.96
CA GLY A 40 -6.67 -32.90 -8.07
C GLY A 40 -6.06 -32.52 -6.73
N CYS A 41 -5.22 -33.39 -6.17
CA CYS A 41 -4.46 -33.13 -4.96
C CYS A 41 -3.60 -31.91 -5.19
N MET A 42 -3.96 -30.77 -4.58
CA MET A 42 -3.12 -29.59 -4.59
C MET A 42 -1.98 -29.85 -3.61
N VAL A 43 -0.73 -29.91 -4.12
CA VAL A 43 0.44 -30.16 -3.29
C VAL A 43 0.97 -28.87 -2.66
N GLY A 44 1.73 -29.01 -1.57
CA GLY A 44 2.28 -27.88 -0.81
C GLY A 44 1.44 -27.52 0.41
N PRO A 45 1.90 -26.55 1.20
CA PRO A 45 1.20 -26.11 2.40
C PRO A 45 -0.05 -25.31 2.06
N ASP A 46 -1.13 -25.52 2.83
CA ASP A 46 -2.28 -24.63 2.83
C ASP A 46 -1.99 -23.45 3.77
N TYR A 47 -2.13 -22.24 3.23
CA TYR A 47 -1.87 -21.04 4.00
C TYR A 47 -2.88 -20.88 5.14
N ARG A 48 -2.36 -20.45 6.30
CA ARG A 48 -3.16 -19.99 7.43
C ARG A 48 -2.51 -18.74 8.01
N THR A 49 -3.28 -17.68 8.14
CA THR A 49 -2.83 -16.46 8.82
C THR A 49 -2.33 -16.79 10.22
N PRO A 50 -1.14 -16.33 10.63
CA PRO A 50 -0.62 -16.54 11.98
C PRO A 50 -1.57 -16.00 13.03
N ALA A 51 -1.66 -16.72 14.17
CA ALA A 51 -2.47 -16.25 15.28
C ALA A 51 -1.93 -14.90 15.81
N PRO A 52 -2.81 -13.94 16.14
CA PRO A 52 -2.38 -12.68 16.73
C PRO A 52 -1.69 -12.94 18.07
N PRO A 53 -0.75 -12.07 18.48
CA PRO A 53 -0.13 -12.16 19.80
C PRO A 53 -1.18 -12.15 20.92
N ALA A 54 -0.95 -12.96 21.95
CA ALA A 54 -1.86 -13.08 23.12
C ALA A 54 -1.84 -11.86 24.07
N THR A 55 -1.25 -10.74 23.65
CA THR A 55 -1.12 -9.51 24.43
C THR A 55 -2.45 -8.76 24.45
N GLU A 56 -2.92 -8.37 25.62
CA GLU A 56 -4.16 -7.60 25.80
C GLU A 56 -3.92 -6.08 25.87
N THR A 57 -2.68 -5.65 26.17
CA THR A 57 -2.30 -4.24 26.35
C THR A 57 -1.08 -3.89 25.51
N TYR A 58 -0.97 -2.60 25.13
CA TYR A 58 0.20 -2.09 24.40
C TYR A 58 1.34 -1.62 25.33
N THR A 59 1.01 -1.26 26.57
CA THR A 59 1.96 -0.68 27.52
C THR A 59 1.98 -1.47 28.83
N PRO A 60 3.14 -1.61 29.52
CA PRO A 60 3.24 -2.36 30.76
C PRO A 60 2.48 -1.72 31.91
N THR A 61 2.30 -0.40 31.90
CA THR A 61 1.51 0.34 32.89
C THR A 61 0.18 0.78 32.28
N PRO A 62 -0.95 0.71 33.00
CA PRO A 62 -2.24 1.19 32.52
C PRO A 62 -2.18 2.65 32.08
N LEU A 63 -2.99 2.99 31.08
CA LEU A 63 -3.24 4.38 30.70
C LEU A 63 -4.19 5.03 31.73
N PRO A 64 -4.09 6.33 31.99
CA PRO A 64 -5.13 7.05 32.74
C PRO A 64 -6.45 7.04 31.96
N ASP A 65 -7.59 7.18 32.65
CA ASP A 65 -8.89 7.25 31.99
C ASP A 65 -9.00 8.43 31.01
N GLN A 66 -8.30 9.54 31.33
CA GLN A 66 -8.22 10.73 30.49
C GLN A 66 -6.88 11.43 30.65
N THR A 67 -6.48 12.21 29.65
CA THR A 67 -5.27 13.03 29.67
C THR A 67 -5.44 14.23 30.63
N ALA A 68 -4.31 14.81 31.08
CA ALA A 68 -4.31 16.05 31.86
C ALA A 68 -5.03 17.17 31.11
N SER A 69 -5.67 18.08 31.85
CA SER A 69 -6.33 19.26 31.29
C SER A 69 -5.55 20.53 31.50
N SER A 70 -5.62 21.45 30.56
CA SER A 70 -5.11 22.83 30.70
C SER A 70 -6.09 23.80 30.05
N PRO A 71 -6.03 25.10 30.35
CA PRO A 71 -6.88 26.09 29.70
C PRO A 71 -6.60 26.24 28.20
N GLY A 72 -7.67 26.54 27.44
CA GLY A 72 -7.61 26.72 25.98
C GLY A 72 -8.10 25.50 25.20
N ALA A 73 -8.37 25.70 23.91
CA ALA A 73 -8.95 24.68 23.04
C ALA A 73 -8.06 23.42 22.90
N SER A 74 -6.74 23.58 22.87
CA SER A 74 -5.76 22.49 22.83
C SER A 74 -5.58 21.77 24.18
N GLY A 75 -6.07 22.37 25.28
CA GLY A 75 -5.93 21.83 26.64
C GLY A 75 -7.12 21.00 27.12
N VAL A 76 -8.12 20.77 26.30
CA VAL A 76 -9.29 19.93 26.63
C VAL A 76 -8.82 18.48 26.91
N PRO A 77 -9.28 17.85 28.02
CA PRO A 77 -8.89 16.48 28.31
C PRO A 77 -9.47 15.51 27.27
N GLN A 78 -8.68 14.53 26.90
CA GLN A 78 -9.06 13.47 25.96
C GLN A 78 -9.22 12.14 26.73
N ARG A 79 -10.31 11.42 26.47
CA ARG A 79 -10.60 10.14 27.12
C ARG A 79 -10.17 8.98 26.22
N PHE A 80 -9.50 8.00 26.79
CA PHE A 80 -9.18 6.75 26.10
C PHE A 80 -10.38 5.80 26.16
N VAL A 81 -10.97 5.49 25.00
CA VAL A 81 -12.17 4.66 24.89
C VAL A 81 -11.81 3.34 24.20
N ALA A 82 -11.85 2.25 24.99
CA ALA A 82 -11.56 0.92 24.47
C ALA A 82 -12.62 0.49 23.42
N ALA A 83 -12.17 -0.17 22.37
CA ALA A 83 -12.99 -0.72 21.27
C ALA A 83 -13.89 0.30 20.57
N GLN A 84 -13.61 1.59 20.67
CA GLN A 84 -14.28 2.60 19.86
C GLN A 84 -13.85 2.48 18.41
N ASP A 85 -14.82 2.54 17.51
CA ASP A 85 -14.58 2.48 16.06
C ASP A 85 -14.02 3.80 15.53
N ILE A 86 -13.21 3.71 14.45
CA ILE A 86 -12.55 4.85 13.82
C ILE A 86 -13.27 5.15 12.50
N PRO A 87 -13.79 6.38 12.28
CA PRO A 87 -14.39 6.73 10.99
C PRO A 87 -13.33 6.71 9.88
N ALA A 88 -13.70 6.27 8.68
CA ALA A 88 -12.81 6.24 7.52
C ALA A 88 -12.18 7.60 7.19
N GLN A 89 -12.92 8.67 7.43
CA GLN A 89 -12.46 10.06 7.30
C GLN A 89 -12.11 10.64 8.68
N TRP A 90 -11.21 9.99 9.42
CA TRP A 90 -10.84 10.34 10.80
C TRP A 90 -10.38 11.80 10.98
N TRP A 91 -9.84 12.44 9.94
CA TRP A 91 -9.40 13.84 9.99
C TRP A 91 -10.56 14.84 10.16
N THR A 92 -11.79 14.44 9.84
CA THR A 92 -12.99 15.26 10.08
C THR A 92 -13.26 15.51 11.55
N LEU A 93 -12.71 14.66 12.44
CA LEU A 93 -12.80 14.83 13.90
C LEU A 93 -12.07 16.09 14.42
N PHE A 94 -11.18 16.67 13.61
CA PHE A 94 -10.55 17.96 13.92
C PHE A 94 -11.46 19.16 13.61
N HIS A 95 -12.63 18.97 13.02
CA HIS A 95 -13.63 19.98 12.66
C HIS A 95 -13.03 21.19 11.92
N CYS A 96 -12.06 20.96 11.04
CA CYS A 96 -11.41 21.98 10.24
C CYS A 96 -11.79 21.79 8.76
N GLU A 97 -12.76 22.58 8.28
CA GLU A 97 -13.29 22.48 6.91
C GLU A 97 -12.21 22.67 5.82
N PRO A 98 -11.27 23.65 5.92
CA PRO A 98 -10.19 23.78 4.95
C PRO A 98 -9.25 22.57 4.89
N LEU A 99 -9.03 21.90 6.04
CA LEU A 99 -8.24 20.66 6.11
C LEU A 99 -8.96 19.51 5.39
N ASP A 100 -10.24 19.33 5.64
CA ASP A 100 -11.06 18.30 5.01
C ASP A 100 -11.09 18.49 3.48
N ALA A 101 -11.31 19.71 3.01
CA ALA A 101 -11.28 20.05 1.59
C ALA A 101 -9.93 19.74 0.95
N LEU A 102 -8.81 20.12 1.61
CA LEU A 102 -7.47 19.86 1.12
C LEU A 102 -7.15 18.36 1.04
N ILE A 103 -7.57 17.57 2.05
CA ILE A 103 -7.34 16.13 2.05
C ILE A 103 -8.14 15.45 0.92
N ARG A 104 -9.42 15.81 0.73
CA ARG A 104 -10.22 15.28 -0.38
C ARG A 104 -9.61 15.61 -1.74
N GLU A 105 -9.15 16.84 -1.93
CA GLU A 105 -8.45 17.24 -3.14
C GLU A 105 -7.16 16.43 -3.35
N ALA A 106 -6.36 16.27 -2.29
CA ALA A 106 -5.12 15.49 -2.33
C ALA A 106 -5.37 14.01 -2.66
N LEU A 107 -6.37 13.39 -2.06
CA LEU A 107 -6.72 11.99 -2.34
C LEU A 107 -7.14 11.79 -3.81
N ALA A 108 -7.77 12.79 -4.42
CA ALA A 108 -8.15 12.75 -5.84
C ALA A 108 -6.98 13.00 -6.81
N ASN A 109 -6.02 13.83 -6.43
CA ASN A 109 -4.99 14.35 -7.35
C ASN A 109 -3.56 13.86 -7.06
N SER A 110 -3.32 13.11 -5.96
CA SER A 110 -1.97 12.68 -5.58
C SER A 110 -1.36 11.70 -6.58
N PRO A 111 -0.17 12.01 -7.14
CA PRO A 111 0.56 11.08 -8.00
C PRO A 111 0.93 9.77 -7.30
N ASN A 112 1.19 9.79 -5.97
CA ASN A 112 1.50 8.60 -5.20
C ASN A 112 0.29 7.66 -5.10
N VAL A 113 -0.91 8.20 -4.88
CA VAL A 113 -2.16 7.43 -4.90
C VAL A 113 -2.43 6.87 -6.30
N ALA A 114 -2.26 7.68 -7.34
CA ALA A 114 -2.42 7.23 -8.72
C ALA A 114 -1.44 6.09 -9.08
N ALA A 115 -0.18 6.17 -8.61
CA ALA A 115 0.81 5.11 -8.78
C ALA A 115 0.39 3.81 -8.06
N ALA A 116 -0.09 3.88 -6.81
CA ALA A 116 -0.57 2.72 -6.07
C ALA A 116 -1.81 2.08 -6.74
N GLN A 117 -2.75 2.89 -7.26
CA GLN A 117 -3.89 2.40 -8.05
C GLN A 117 -3.45 1.71 -9.34
N ALA A 118 -2.41 2.25 -10.01
CA ALA A 118 -1.85 1.64 -11.22
C ALA A 118 -1.17 0.30 -10.90
N ALA A 119 -0.44 0.21 -9.78
CA ALA A 119 0.19 -1.03 -9.32
C ALA A 119 -0.85 -2.11 -8.99
N LEU A 120 -1.97 -1.75 -8.36
CA LEU A 120 -3.08 -2.67 -8.11
C LEU A 120 -3.69 -3.17 -9.44
N ARG A 121 -3.93 -2.27 -10.42
CA ARG A 121 -4.41 -2.68 -11.75
C ARG A 121 -3.42 -3.60 -12.45
N GLN A 122 -2.12 -3.31 -12.39
CA GLN A 122 -1.07 -4.17 -12.95
C GLN A 122 -1.10 -5.58 -12.35
N ALA A 123 -1.20 -5.69 -11.03
CA ALA A 123 -1.31 -7.00 -10.36
C ALA A 123 -2.56 -7.77 -10.80
N ALA A 124 -3.71 -7.08 -10.92
CA ALA A 124 -4.94 -7.67 -11.40
C ALA A 124 -4.84 -8.18 -12.85
N GLU A 125 -4.18 -7.42 -13.75
CA GLU A 125 -3.98 -7.88 -15.13
C GLU A 125 -2.95 -9.01 -15.23
N ASN A 126 -1.91 -9.04 -14.39
CA ASN A 126 -0.99 -10.17 -14.31
C ASN A 126 -1.73 -11.46 -13.87
N TYR A 127 -2.60 -11.37 -12.89
CA TYR A 127 -3.46 -12.49 -12.49
C TYR A 127 -4.36 -12.95 -13.63
N ARG A 128 -5.01 -12.03 -14.36
CA ARG A 128 -5.86 -12.38 -15.53
C ARG A 128 -5.06 -13.04 -16.65
N ALA A 129 -3.83 -12.55 -16.89
CA ALA A 129 -2.95 -13.16 -17.88
C ALA A 129 -2.62 -14.61 -17.51
N GLU A 130 -2.31 -14.87 -16.22
CA GLU A 130 -2.03 -16.22 -15.74
C GLU A 130 -3.29 -17.12 -15.75
N VAL A 131 -4.48 -16.59 -15.43
CA VAL A 131 -5.76 -17.30 -15.60
C VAL A 131 -5.91 -17.77 -17.05
N GLY A 132 -5.56 -16.91 -18.03
CA GLY A 132 -5.57 -17.27 -19.44
C GLY A 132 -4.64 -18.43 -19.77
N THR A 133 -3.43 -18.43 -19.20
CA THR A 133 -2.40 -19.46 -19.44
C THR A 133 -2.67 -20.76 -18.67
N ALA A 134 -3.14 -20.63 -17.42
CA ALA A 134 -3.32 -21.76 -16.50
C ALA A 134 -4.60 -22.55 -16.74
N LEU A 135 -5.71 -21.86 -17.07
CA LEU A 135 -7.04 -22.48 -17.12
C LEU A 135 -7.57 -22.73 -18.55
N TYR A 136 -6.95 -22.12 -19.56
CA TYR A 136 -7.39 -22.24 -20.94
C TYR A 136 -6.28 -22.80 -21.83
N PRO A 137 -6.64 -23.56 -22.90
CA PRO A 137 -5.67 -23.98 -23.89
C PRO A 137 -5.13 -22.79 -24.69
N SER A 138 -3.84 -22.80 -25.02
CA SER A 138 -3.27 -21.89 -26.02
C SER A 138 -3.62 -22.38 -27.42
N VAL A 139 -3.89 -21.43 -28.32
CA VAL A 139 -4.13 -21.69 -29.75
C VAL A 139 -3.22 -20.78 -30.55
N ASP A 140 -2.24 -21.38 -31.24
CA ASP A 140 -1.22 -20.67 -32.00
C ASP A 140 -1.24 -21.06 -33.46
N ALA A 141 -1.14 -20.08 -34.36
CA ALA A 141 -0.87 -20.33 -35.78
C ALA A 141 0.65 -20.26 -36.02
N LYS A 142 1.18 -21.30 -36.71
CA LYS A 142 2.61 -21.39 -37.04
C LYS A 142 2.78 -21.57 -38.54
N LEU A 143 3.73 -20.81 -39.12
CA LEU A 143 4.18 -20.98 -40.49
C LEU A 143 5.69 -21.21 -40.47
N ASN A 144 6.11 -22.38 -40.95
CA ASN A 144 7.52 -22.78 -41.02
C ASN A 144 7.91 -23.12 -42.46
N ALA A 145 9.11 -22.71 -42.86
CA ALA A 145 9.75 -23.14 -44.09
C ALA A 145 11.14 -23.68 -43.72
N THR A 146 11.35 -24.97 -43.93
CA THR A 146 12.59 -25.66 -43.59
C THR A 146 13.20 -26.28 -44.82
N ARG A 147 14.50 -26.15 -45.02
CA ARG A 147 15.26 -26.92 -46.00
C ARG A 147 16.09 -27.95 -45.28
N GLU A 148 15.80 -29.20 -45.52
CA GLU A 148 16.44 -30.30 -44.81
C GLU A 148 16.95 -31.38 -45.78
N LYS A 149 17.99 -32.08 -45.34
CA LYS A 149 18.49 -33.29 -46.02
C LYS A 149 17.87 -34.51 -45.32
N PHE A 150 16.94 -35.11 -45.98
CA PHE A 150 16.26 -36.32 -45.51
C PHE A 150 17.12 -37.57 -45.79
N ASN A 151 17.17 -38.47 -44.82
CA ASN A 151 17.80 -39.80 -44.97
C ASN A 151 16.74 -40.87 -44.74
N GLY A 152 16.51 -41.72 -45.75
CA GLY A 152 15.49 -42.79 -45.75
C GLY A 152 15.72 -43.92 -44.77
N VAL A 153 16.80 -43.95 -44.01
CA VAL A 153 17.10 -44.99 -43.00
C VAL A 153 15.96 -45.12 -41.98
N THR A 154 15.34 -43.99 -41.60
CA THR A 154 14.19 -43.99 -40.66
C THR A 154 12.97 -44.74 -41.17
N PHE A 155 12.86 -44.93 -42.49
CA PHE A 155 11.77 -45.67 -43.14
C PHE A 155 12.23 -47.00 -43.74
N GLY A 156 13.36 -47.52 -43.27
CA GLY A 156 13.91 -48.80 -43.74
C GLY A 156 14.45 -48.77 -45.17
N GLN A 157 14.73 -47.60 -45.73
CA GLN A 157 15.29 -47.43 -47.09
C GLN A 157 16.71 -46.85 -47.03
N PRO A 158 17.73 -47.65 -46.65
CA PRO A 158 19.12 -47.19 -46.59
C PRO A 158 19.58 -46.80 -47.99
N GLY A 159 20.30 -45.65 -48.10
CA GLY A 159 20.81 -45.11 -49.36
C GLY A 159 19.91 -44.06 -50.02
N LEU A 160 18.65 -43.92 -49.63
CA LEU A 160 17.80 -42.82 -50.10
C LEU A 160 18.16 -41.56 -49.34
N THR A 161 18.80 -40.60 -50.03
CA THR A 161 19.11 -39.29 -49.50
C THR A 161 18.51 -38.24 -50.42
N GLN A 162 17.67 -37.35 -49.87
CA GLN A 162 17.01 -36.27 -50.63
C GLN A 162 17.13 -34.95 -49.87
N VAL A 163 17.38 -33.88 -50.60
CA VAL A 163 17.27 -32.52 -50.07
C VAL A 163 15.90 -31.98 -50.50
N LEU A 164 15.09 -31.61 -49.51
CA LEU A 164 13.75 -31.10 -49.77
C LEU A 164 13.50 -29.78 -49.01
N ASN A 165 12.59 -28.99 -49.52
CA ASN A 165 12.01 -27.89 -48.80
C ASN A 165 10.69 -28.34 -48.23
N LEU A 166 10.48 -28.11 -46.95
CA LEU A 166 9.26 -28.44 -46.24
C LEU A 166 8.59 -27.16 -45.77
N TYR A 167 7.39 -26.93 -46.23
CA TYR A 167 6.54 -25.82 -45.82
C TYR A 167 5.40 -26.39 -44.96
N ASN A 168 5.20 -25.78 -43.78
CA ASN A 168 4.15 -26.17 -42.86
C ASN A 168 3.40 -24.92 -42.40
N ALA A 169 2.09 -24.92 -42.50
CA ALA A 169 1.20 -23.94 -41.91
C ALA A 169 0.22 -24.69 -40.99
N SER A 170 0.28 -24.49 -39.70
CA SER A 170 -0.52 -25.22 -38.73
C SER A 170 -1.13 -24.36 -37.66
N VAL A 171 -2.32 -24.74 -37.20
CA VAL A 171 -2.90 -24.28 -35.95
C VAL A 171 -2.57 -25.32 -34.88
N ASN A 172 -1.96 -24.89 -33.79
CA ASN A 172 -1.54 -25.75 -32.69
C ASN A 172 -2.33 -25.37 -31.43
N VAL A 173 -2.85 -26.37 -30.75
CA VAL A 173 -3.52 -26.22 -29.45
C VAL A 173 -2.66 -26.92 -28.41
N SER A 174 -2.39 -26.28 -27.30
CA SER A 174 -1.66 -26.86 -26.17
C SER A 174 -2.35 -26.52 -24.86
N TYR A 175 -2.48 -27.51 -23.97
CA TYR A 175 -3.06 -27.36 -22.65
C TYR A 175 -2.32 -28.21 -21.62
N ASN A 176 -1.88 -27.58 -20.54
CA ASN A 176 -1.26 -28.23 -19.41
C ASN A 176 -2.32 -28.59 -18.36
N LEU A 177 -2.50 -29.90 -18.09
CA LEU A 177 -3.40 -30.34 -17.04
C LEU A 177 -2.77 -30.16 -15.66
N ASP A 178 -3.39 -29.33 -14.82
CA ASP A 178 -2.92 -29.03 -13.46
C ASP A 178 -3.39 -30.08 -12.45
N VAL A 179 -2.86 -31.31 -12.57
CA VAL A 179 -3.22 -32.42 -11.68
C VAL A 179 -2.69 -32.25 -10.27
N PHE A 180 -1.50 -31.67 -10.14
CA PHE A 180 -0.82 -31.49 -8.84
C PHE A 180 -0.96 -30.09 -8.26
N GLY A 181 -1.72 -29.19 -8.90
CA GLY A 181 -2.07 -27.88 -8.38
C GLY A 181 -0.99 -26.82 -8.55
N GLY A 182 0.00 -27.03 -9.41
CA GLY A 182 1.06 -26.05 -9.66
C GLY A 182 0.53 -24.72 -10.19
N SER A 183 -0.33 -24.76 -11.21
CA SER A 183 -0.97 -23.56 -11.78
C SER A 183 -1.95 -22.92 -10.80
N ARG A 184 -2.69 -23.71 -10.01
CA ARG A 184 -3.58 -23.19 -8.97
C ARG A 184 -2.81 -22.49 -7.86
N ARG A 185 -1.64 -22.99 -7.44
CA ARG A 185 -0.74 -22.34 -6.49
C ARG A 185 -0.13 -21.05 -7.06
N GLU A 186 0.18 -21.01 -8.35
CA GLU A 186 0.65 -19.78 -9.00
C GLU A 186 -0.46 -18.71 -9.02
N LEU A 187 -1.70 -19.10 -9.36
CA LEU A 187 -2.86 -18.20 -9.28
C LEU A 187 -3.11 -17.71 -7.83
N GLU A 188 -2.97 -18.59 -6.83
CA GLU A 188 -3.04 -18.22 -5.41
C GLU A 188 -1.97 -17.18 -5.03
N SER A 189 -0.73 -17.39 -5.48
CA SER A 189 0.38 -16.45 -5.29
C SER A 189 0.07 -15.07 -5.91
N LEU A 190 -0.42 -15.04 -7.15
CA LEU A 190 -0.78 -13.79 -7.84
C LEU A 190 -2.01 -13.12 -7.23
N ARG A 191 -2.97 -13.88 -6.69
CA ARG A 191 -4.10 -13.32 -5.95
C ARG A 191 -3.62 -12.64 -4.67
N SER A 192 -2.72 -13.27 -3.92
CA SER A 192 -2.10 -12.65 -2.74
C SER A 192 -1.32 -11.38 -3.10
N GLN A 193 -0.74 -11.32 -4.31
CA GLN A 193 -0.10 -10.10 -4.82
C GLN A 193 -1.12 -8.97 -5.10
N ILE A 194 -2.34 -9.29 -5.55
CA ILE A 194 -3.42 -8.29 -5.68
C ILE A 194 -3.80 -7.76 -4.29
N ASP A 195 -3.98 -8.65 -3.32
CA ASP A 195 -4.33 -8.29 -1.94
C ASP A 195 -3.23 -7.39 -1.34
N TYR A 196 -1.95 -7.73 -1.52
CA TYR A 196 -0.81 -6.90 -1.14
C TYR A 196 -0.91 -5.48 -1.72
N GLN A 197 -1.14 -5.35 -3.03
CA GLN A 197 -1.24 -4.04 -3.67
C GLN A 197 -2.50 -3.27 -3.21
N GLY A 198 -3.58 -3.97 -2.90
CA GLY A 198 -4.78 -3.39 -2.30
C GLY A 198 -4.48 -2.76 -0.94
N TYR A 199 -3.75 -3.46 -0.07
CA TYR A 199 -3.34 -2.93 1.24
C TYR A 199 -2.30 -1.82 1.14
N GLN A 200 -1.40 -1.87 0.15
CA GLN A 200 -0.46 -0.77 -0.13
C GLN A 200 -1.20 0.51 -0.57
N LEU A 201 -2.28 0.38 -1.33
CA LEU A 201 -3.13 1.52 -1.68
C LEU A 201 -3.79 2.12 -0.44
N GLN A 202 -4.32 1.30 0.48
CA GLN A 202 -4.88 1.79 1.75
C GLN A 202 -3.81 2.46 2.63
N ALA A 203 -2.61 1.90 2.68
CA ALA A 203 -1.48 2.52 3.37
C ALA A 203 -1.10 3.89 2.77
N ALA A 204 -1.17 4.03 1.43
CA ALA A 204 -0.92 5.30 0.76
C ALA A 204 -1.98 6.35 1.09
N TYR A 205 -3.28 6.00 1.13
CA TYR A 205 -4.35 6.89 1.57
C TYR A 205 -4.15 7.35 3.02
N LEU A 206 -3.86 6.41 3.92
CA LEU A 206 -3.60 6.70 5.33
C LEU A 206 -2.38 7.61 5.53
N ALA A 207 -1.28 7.30 4.87
CA ALA A 207 -0.05 8.10 4.96
C ALA A 207 -0.25 9.51 4.40
N LEU A 208 -0.96 9.65 3.27
CA LEU A 208 -1.23 10.95 2.66
C LEU A 208 -2.08 11.83 3.59
N SER A 209 -3.19 11.30 4.11
CA SER A 209 -4.06 12.04 5.03
C SER A 209 -3.32 12.44 6.32
N ALA A 210 -2.56 11.53 6.92
CA ALA A 210 -1.78 11.81 8.13
C ALA A 210 -0.69 12.87 7.90
N ASN A 211 0.02 12.79 6.78
CA ASN A 211 1.05 13.77 6.43
C ASN A 211 0.47 15.17 6.21
N ILE A 212 -0.72 15.27 5.59
CA ILE A 212 -1.39 16.57 5.40
C ILE A 212 -1.84 17.15 6.74
N VAL A 213 -2.46 16.35 7.63
CA VAL A 213 -2.86 16.81 8.96
C VAL A 213 -1.65 17.32 9.74
N THR A 214 -0.58 16.52 9.79
CA THR A 214 0.64 16.88 10.51
C THR A 214 1.31 18.14 9.93
N ALA A 215 1.36 18.28 8.61
CA ALA A 215 1.91 19.45 7.94
C ALA A 215 1.03 20.70 8.17
N ALA A 216 -0.30 20.57 8.16
CA ALA A 216 -1.23 21.66 8.45
C ALA A 216 -1.11 22.14 9.91
N VAL A 217 -1.00 21.22 10.86
CA VAL A 217 -0.76 21.55 12.28
C VAL A 217 0.61 22.24 12.45
N LYS A 218 1.65 21.76 11.76
CA LYS A 218 2.98 22.37 11.77
C LYS A 218 2.96 23.79 11.18
N GLU A 219 2.25 24.01 10.06
CA GLU A 219 2.07 25.34 9.48
C GLU A 219 1.38 26.28 10.48
N ALA A 220 0.30 25.82 11.10
CA ALA A 220 -0.43 26.60 12.10
C ALA A 220 0.44 26.98 13.30
N SER A 221 1.28 26.07 13.79
CA SER A 221 2.25 26.31 14.86
C SER A 221 3.31 27.35 14.45
N LEU A 222 3.86 27.22 13.24
CA LEU A 222 4.86 28.15 12.73
C LEU A 222 4.30 29.59 12.59
N ARG A 223 3.05 29.72 12.12
CA ARG A 223 2.37 31.02 12.06
C ARG A 223 2.18 31.64 13.44
N GLU A 224 1.73 30.85 14.43
CA GLU A 224 1.59 31.34 15.80
C GLU A 224 2.94 31.76 16.39
N GLN A 225 4.02 31.04 16.13
CA GLN A 225 5.37 31.39 16.55
C GLN A 225 5.85 32.69 15.86
N ILE A 226 5.61 32.87 14.56
CA ILE A 226 5.96 34.09 13.81
C ILE A 226 5.16 35.26 14.32
N ASP A 227 3.81 35.16 14.38
CA ASP A 227 2.91 36.22 14.84
C ASP A 227 3.28 36.69 16.28
N SER A 228 3.63 35.74 17.14
CA SER A 228 4.04 36.05 18.52
C SER A 228 5.44 36.70 18.59
N THR A 229 6.39 36.21 17.79
CA THR A 229 7.75 36.77 17.72
C THR A 229 7.74 38.20 17.14
N GLU A 230 6.90 38.45 16.12
CA GLU A 230 6.72 39.79 15.55
C GLU A 230 6.12 40.78 16.57
N ARG A 231 5.12 40.33 17.35
CA ARG A 231 4.56 41.16 18.45
C ARG A 231 5.62 41.48 19.52
N ILE A 232 6.42 40.46 19.92
CA ILE A 232 7.52 40.68 20.87
C ILE A 232 8.55 41.66 20.32
N ALA A 233 8.96 41.49 19.05
CA ALA A 233 9.91 42.42 18.41
C ALA A 233 9.37 43.85 18.33
N ALA A 234 8.08 44.05 18.08
CA ALA A 234 7.45 45.38 18.09
C ALA A 234 7.44 45.99 19.50
N ASP A 235 7.14 45.20 20.54
CA ASP A 235 7.21 45.64 21.93
C ASP A 235 8.65 46.05 22.33
N GLU A 236 9.64 45.26 21.94
CA GLU A 236 11.07 45.51 22.19
C GLU A 236 11.56 46.76 21.46
N GLU A 237 11.07 47.01 20.25
CA GLU A 237 11.39 48.23 19.48
C GLU A 237 10.79 49.48 20.14
N ALA A 238 9.54 49.39 20.59
CA ALA A 238 8.91 50.46 21.35
C ALA A 238 9.70 50.78 22.65
N GLN A 239 10.13 49.72 23.37
CA GLN A 239 10.96 49.85 24.58
C GLN A 239 12.32 50.50 24.27
N LEU A 240 12.96 50.12 23.15
CA LEU A 240 14.22 50.73 22.70
C LEU A 240 14.05 52.24 22.45
N GLY A 241 12.91 52.64 21.85
CA GLY A 241 12.58 54.05 21.66
C GLY A 241 12.50 54.84 22.98
N VAL A 242 11.91 54.24 24.02
CA VAL A 242 11.85 54.83 25.37
C VAL A 242 13.24 54.94 25.98
N LEU A 243 14.06 53.88 25.91
CA LEU A 243 15.41 53.88 26.47
C LEU A 243 16.35 54.88 25.79
N ARG A 244 16.24 55.07 24.48
CA ARG A 244 17.02 56.11 23.76
C ARG A 244 16.69 57.50 24.26
N LYS A 245 15.42 57.85 24.49
CA LYS A 245 14.99 59.11 25.06
C LYS A 245 15.49 59.32 26.52
N GLN A 246 15.40 58.22 27.31
CA GLN A 246 15.93 58.25 28.68
C GLN A 246 17.45 58.42 28.71
N PHE A 247 18.19 57.84 27.78
CA PHE A 247 19.63 58.05 27.64
C PHE A 247 19.98 59.50 27.27
N GLU A 248 19.25 60.09 26.31
CA GLU A 248 19.42 61.54 25.95
C GLU A 248 19.19 62.48 27.13
N LEU A 249 18.27 62.13 28.04
CA LEU A 249 17.97 62.86 29.25
C LEU A 249 18.87 62.47 30.44
N GLY A 250 19.84 61.56 30.26
CA GLY A 250 20.77 61.14 31.33
C GLY A 250 20.15 60.14 32.33
N GLY A 251 18.94 59.61 32.08
CA GLY A 251 18.23 58.75 33.00
C GLY A 251 18.70 57.31 32.99
N VAL A 252 19.35 56.84 31.89
CA VAL A 252 19.91 55.48 31.76
C VAL A 252 21.27 55.51 31.10
N GLY A 253 22.11 54.52 31.39
CA GLY A 253 23.41 54.35 30.73
C GLY A 253 23.34 53.83 29.32
N ARG A 254 24.31 54.07 28.45
CA ARG A 254 24.41 53.55 27.07
C ARG A 254 24.34 52.03 27.00
N THR A 255 24.80 51.36 28.06
CA THR A 255 24.74 49.87 28.17
C THR A 255 23.30 49.34 28.08
N ALA A 256 22.33 50.06 28.69
CA ALA A 256 20.91 49.66 28.61
C ALA A 256 20.38 49.75 27.17
N VAL A 257 20.72 50.80 26.42
CA VAL A 257 20.35 50.96 25.01
C VAL A 257 20.94 49.83 24.15
N LEU A 258 22.25 49.57 24.28
CA LEU A 258 22.94 48.51 23.53
C LEU A 258 22.42 47.12 23.87
N SER A 259 22.07 46.85 25.13
CA SER A 259 21.47 45.57 25.54
C SER A 259 20.09 45.35 24.92
N GLN A 260 19.26 46.42 24.84
CA GLN A 260 17.95 46.34 24.17
C GLN A 260 18.11 46.18 22.65
N GLU A 261 19.06 46.89 22.04
CA GLU A 261 19.37 46.71 20.61
C GLU A 261 19.80 45.26 20.31
N THR A 262 20.62 44.67 21.20
CA THR A 262 21.04 43.29 21.10
C THR A 262 19.86 42.33 21.21
N LEU A 263 18.96 42.51 22.20
CA LEU A 263 17.78 41.67 22.37
C LEU A 263 16.86 41.75 21.15
N LEU A 264 16.52 42.96 20.70
CA LEU A 264 15.69 43.15 19.50
C LEU A 264 16.32 42.50 18.25
N ALA A 265 17.64 42.65 18.08
CA ALA A 265 18.34 42.02 16.96
C ALA A 265 18.29 40.47 17.05
N GLN A 266 18.44 39.90 18.25
CA GLN A 266 18.30 38.47 18.50
C GLN A 266 16.89 37.98 18.20
N THR A 267 15.85 38.67 18.69
CA THR A 267 14.44 38.34 18.41
C THR A 267 14.17 38.40 16.91
N ARG A 268 14.59 39.47 16.22
CA ARG A 268 14.45 39.57 14.76
C ARG A 268 15.20 38.45 14.00
N ALA A 269 16.36 38.02 14.51
CA ALA A 269 17.15 36.95 13.91
C ALA A 269 16.47 35.56 13.98
N THR A 270 15.47 35.36 14.86
CA THR A 270 14.69 34.15 14.92
C THR A 270 13.61 34.06 13.82
N LEU A 271 13.18 35.17 13.23
CA LEU A 271 12.13 35.22 12.21
C LEU A 271 12.51 34.55 10.88
N PRO A 272 13.71 34.81 10.29
CA PRO A 272 14.06 34.19 9.02
C PRO A 272 13.97 32.65 9.03
N PRO A 273 14.53 31.90 10.00
CA PRO A 273 14.40 30.43 10.03
C PRO A 273 12.96 29.95 10.26
N LEU A 274 12.13 30.70 11.02
CA LEU A 274 10.70 30.38 11.17
C LEU A 274 9.95 30.54 9.85
N ARG A 275 10.19 31.67 9.14
CA ARG A 275 9.58 31.91 7.82
C ARG A 275 10.05 30.91 6.79
N GLN A 276 11.34 30.57 6.77
CA GLN A 276 11.86 29.51 5.91
C GLN A 276 11.15 28.16 6.18
N SER A 277 10.97 27.79 7.45
CA SER A 277 10.27 26.56 7.83
C SER A 277 8.79 26.59 7.43
N LEU A 278 8.16 27.78 7.52
CA LEU A 278 6.78 27.99 7.05
C LEU A 278 6.68 27.77 5.53
N ASP A 279 7.57 28.40 4.75
CA ASP A 279 7.59 28.25 3.29
C ASP A 279 7.81 26.79 2.88
N GLN A 280 8.77 26.10 3.51
CA GLN A 280 9.02 24.68 3.27
C GLN A 280 7.79 23.82 3.58
N THR A 281 7.08 24.12 4.68
CA THR A 281 5.86 23.38 5.06
C THR A 281 4.73 23.65 4.07
N ARG A 282 4.58 24.89 3.58
CA ARG A 282 3.61 25.23 2.52
C ARG A 282 3.94 24.53 1.20
N HIS A 283 5.22 24.49 0.80
CA HIS A 283 5.66 23.73 -0.37
C HIS A 283 5.35 22.24 -0.22
N GLN A 284 5.55 21.67 0.98
CA GLN A 284 5.20 20.28 1.27
C GLN A 284 3.69 20.04 1.14
N LEU A 285 2.85 20.92 1.69
CA LEU A 285 1.38 20.82 1.56
C LEU A 285 0.93 20.89 0.11
N ALA A 286 1.51 21.78 -0.71
CA ALA A 286 1.22 21.86 -2.13
C ALA A 286 1.55 20.53 -2.85
N VAL A 287 2.73 19.99 -2.61
CA VAL A 287 3.15 18.70 -3.19
C VAL A 287 2.25 17.54 -2.75
N LEU A 288 1.88 17.49 -1.46
CA LEU A 288 0.94 16.49 -0.94
C LEU A 288 -0.44 16.60 -1.60
N ALA A 289 -0.89 17.84 -1.91
CA ALA A 289 -2.12 18.09 -2.65
C ALA A 289 -2.02 17.80 -4.18
N GLY A 290 -0.86 17.35 -4.66
CA GLY A 290 -0.62 17.09 -6.08
C GLY A 290 -0.40 18.36 -6.91
N LYS A 291 -0.03 19.47 -6.26
CA LYS A 291 0.18 20.79 -6.86
C LYS A 291 1.66 21.17 -6.89
N PRO A 292 2.09 22.00 -7.85
CA PRO A 292 3.45 22.57 -7.81
C PRO A 292 3.60 23.51 -6.60
N PRO A 293 4.81 23.65 -6.03
CA PRO A 293 5.07 24.55 -4.89
C PRO A 293 4.73 26.03 -5.13
N SER A 294 4.63 26.44 -6.40
CA SER A 294 4.23 27.81 -6.81
C SER A 294 2.72 28.04 -6.73
N ASP A 295 1.90 27.01 -6.48
CA ASP A 295 0.46 27.16 -6.36
C ASP A 295 0.10 27.85 -5.04
N THR A 296 -0.66 28.94 -5.14
CA THR A 296 -1.11 29.73 -3.98
C THR A 296 -2.44 29.27 -3.38
N ALA A 297 -3.07 28.23 -3.98
CA ALA A 297 -4.39 27.74 -3.55
C ALA A 297 -4.35 26.85 -2.29
N VAL A 298 -3.17 26.65 -1.67
CA VAL A 298 -3.08 25.94 -0.39
C VAL A 298 -3.63 26.84 0.72
N PRO A 299 -4.64 26.39 1.50
CA PRO A 299 -5.22 27.18 2.57
C PRO A 299 -4.18 27.51 3.65
N GLU A 300 -4.43 28.62 4.36
CA GLU A 300 -3.62 28.98 5.53
C GLU A 300 -4.25 28.39 6.78
N PHE A 301 -3.42 27.72 7.59
CA PHE A 301 -3.89 27.08 8.82
C PHE A 301 -3.47 27.90 10.06
N ARG A 302 -4.36 27.94 11.06
CA ARG A 302 -4.12 28.50 12.40
C ARG A 302 -4.55 27.48 13.44
N LEU A 303 -3.87 27.42 14.59
CA LEU A 303 -4.20 26.48 15.66
C LEU A 303 -5.64 26.61 16.15
N SER A 304 -6.21 27.82 16.10
CA SER A 304 -7.61 28.08 16.48
C SER A 304 -8.65 27.47 15.54
N MET A 305 -8.26 27.00 14.35
CA MET A 305 -9.16 26.37 13.39
C MET A 305 -9.36 24.87 13.69
N PHE A 306 -8.50 24.28 14.52
CA PHE A 306 -8.57 22.88 14.86
C PHE A 306 -9.29 22.67 16.18
N THR A 307 -10.16 21.65 16.21
CA THR A 307 -10.77 21.15 17.44
C THR A 307 -10.10 19.84 17.83
N LEU A 308 -9.75 19.71 19.10
CA LEU A 308 -9.13 18.48 19.60
C LEU A 308 -10.20 17.40 19.83
N PRO A 309 -10.12 16.21 19.21
CA PRO A 309 -11.04 15.10 19.48
C PRO A 309 -11.00 14.71 20.96
N GLN A 310 -12.14 14.67 21.62
CA GLN A 310 -12.24 14.38 23.06
C GLN A 310 -12.23 12.87 23.37
N SER A 311 -12.68 12.04 22.41
CA SER A 311 -12.64 10.58 22.53
C SER A 311 -11.54 10.03 21.65
N LEU A 312 -10.62 9.29 22.26
CA LEU A 312 -9.51 8.64 21.58
C LEU A 312 -9.77 7.14 21.54
N PRO A 313 -9.93 6.53 20.36
CA PRO A 313 -10.11 5.10 20.23
C PRO A 313 -8.85 4.37 20.67
N VAL A 314 -9.02 3.27 21.41
CA VAL A 314 -7.95 2.32 21.73
C VAL A 314 -8.42 0.95 21.27
N SER A 315 -7.90 0.47 20.14
CA SER A 315 -8.22 -0.86 19.63
C SER A 315 -7.49 -1.93 20.46
N LEU A 316 -8.09 -3.14 20.53
CA LEU A 316 -7.38 -4.29 21.11
C LEU A 316 -6.21 -4.71 20.20
N PRO A 317 -5.08 -5.18 20.75
CA PRO A 317 -3.94 -5.65 19.94
C PRO A 317 -4.33 -6.70 18.89
N SER A 318 -5.24 -7.61 19.23
CA SER A 318 -5.75 -8.64 18.30
C SER A 318 -6.60 -8.08 17.15
N SER A 319 -7.28 -6.93 17.35
CA SER A 319 -8.04 -6.22 16.30
C SER A 319 -7.10 -5.45 15.40
N LEU A 320 -6.06 -4.81 15.95
CA LEU A 320 -5.07 -4.05 15.22
C LEU A 320 -4.40 -4.87 14.10
N VAL A 321 -4.07 -6.14 14.39
CA VAL A 321 -3.45 -7.05 13.41
C VAL A 321 -4.34 -7.27 12.19
N ARG A 322 -5.66 -7.15 12.35
CA ARG A 322 -6.65 -7.32 11.26
C ARG A 322 -7.07 -6.00 10.58
N GLN A 323 -6.59 -4.87 11.06
CA GLN A 323 -7.04 -3.54 10.62
C GLN A 323 -5.94 -2.72 9.97
N ARG A 324 -4.68 -2.89 10.37
CA ARG A 324 -3.57 -2.11 9.82
C ARG A 324 -3.17 -2.58 8.42
N PRO A 325 -3.14 -1.66 7.43
CA PRO A 325 -2.80 -2.03 6.06
C PRO A 325 -1.39 -2.60 5.89
N ASP A 326 -0.41 -2.15 6.68
CA ASP A 326 0.97 -2.64 6.64
C ASP A 326 1.08 -4.09 7.14
N ILE A 327 0.32 -4.45 8.19
CA ILE A 327 0.28 -5.83 8.71
C ILE A 327 -0.42 -6.74 7.69
N LEU A 328 -1.55 -6.30 7.13
CA LEU A 328 -2.28 -7.06 6.10
C LEU A 328 -1.47 -7.24 4.81
N ALA A 329 -0.67 -6.25 4.43
CA ALA A 329 0.27 -6.37 3.31
C ALA A 329 1.37 -7.41 3.61
N ALA A 330 1.90 -7.42 4.83
CA ALA A 330 2.89 -8.41 5.24
C ALA A 330 2.29 -9.84 5.31
N ASP A 331 1.02 -9.99 5.73
CA ASP A 331 0.28 -11.25 5.71
C ASP A 331 0.07 -11.74 4.27
N ALA A 332 -0.31 -10.86 3.35
CA ALA A 332 -0.45 -11.18 1.93
C ALA A 332 0.90 -11.62 1.31
N THR A 333 2.02 -10.99 1.70
CA THR A 333 3.36 -11.42 1.27
C THR A 333 3.72 -12.81 1.81
N LEU A 334 3.36 -13.10 3.05
CA LEU A 334 3.56 -14.42 3.66
C LEU A 334 2.71 -15.49 2.96
N HIS A 335 1.45 -15.17 2.63
CA HIS A 335 0.57 -16.05 1.86
C HIS A 335 1.15 -16.32 0.47
N GLN A 336 1.63 -15.28 -0.24
CA GLN A 336 2.30 -15.43 -1.52
C GLN A 336 3.49 -16.40 -1.44
N ALA A 337 4.34 -16.24 -0.43
CA ALA A 337 5.49 -17.12 -0.22
C ALA A 337 5.09 -18.57 0.07
N SER A 338 4.00 -18.80 0.83
CA SER A 338 3.42 -20.12 1.06
C SER A 338 2.97 -20.79 -0.25
N ALA A 339 2.26 -20.04 -1.09
CA ALA A 339 1.81 -20.54 -2.40
C ALA A 339 3.01 -20.91 -3.31
N GLN A 340 4.10 -20.12 -3.28
CA GLN A 340 5.33 -20.41 -4.05
C GLN A 340 6.04 -21.69 -3.58
N VAL A 341 5.95 -22.08 -2.31
CA VAL A 341 6.40 -23.41 -1.85
C VAL A 341 5.59 -24.49 -2.52
N GLY A 342 4.28 -24.29 -2.70
CA GLY A 342 3.41 -25.18 -3.42
C GLY A 342 3.79 -25.32 -4.90
N VAL A 343 4.05 -24.21 -5.59
CA VAL A 343 4.53 -24.19 -6.98
C VAL A 343 5.84 -24.97 -7.12
N ALA A 344 6.83 -24.68 -6.28
CA ALA A 344 8.12 -25.35 -6.29
C ALA A 344 8.00 -26.86 -5.99
N THR A 345 7.03 -27.25 -5.17
CA THR A 345 6.73 -28.64 -4.87
C THR A 345 6.06 -29.32 -6.08
N ALA A 346 5.07 -28.67 -6.72
CA ALA A 346 4.36 -29.20 -7.88
C ALA A 346 5.30 -29.46 -9.08
N ASN A 347 6.33 -28.64 -9.26
CA ASN A 347 7.34 -28.80 -10.30
C ASN A 347 8.20 -30.07 -10.15
N MET A 348 8.13 -30.76 -9.02
CA MET A 348 8.80 -32.06 -8.81
C MET A 348 7.94 -33.25 -9.26
N TYR A 349 6.67 -33.02 -9.57
CA TYR A 349 5.71 -34.04 -9.99
C TYR A 349 5.55 -34.12 -11.51
N PRO A 350 4.94 -35.18 -12.05
CA PRO A 350 4.70 -35.31 -13.48
C PRO A 350 3.88 -34.14 -14.06
N GLN A 351 4.34 -33.61 -15.18
CA GLN A 351 3.60 -32.60 -15.95
C GLN A 351 2.88 -33.29 -17.10
N ILE A 352 1.59 -33.03 -17.24
CA ILE A 352 0.73 -33.62 -18.26
C ILE A 352 0.33 -32.52 -19.25
N THR A 353 0.71 -32.69 -20.51
CA THR A 353 0.39 -31.76 -21.59
C THR A 353 -0.48 -32.45 -22.63
N LEU A 354 -1.60 -31.83 -23.00
CA LEU A 354 -2.42 -32.20 -24.15
C LEU A 354 -2.04 -31.30 -25.32
N SER A 355 -1.88 -31.89 -26.51
CA SER A 355 -1.55 -31.13 -27.71
C SER A 355 -2.41 -31.59 -28.89
N ALA A 356 -2.76 -30.66 -29.77
CA ALA A 356 -3.37 -30.94 -31.05
C ALA A 356 -2.79 -30.02 -32.11
N SER A 357 -2.62 -30.53 -33.31
CA SER A 357 -2.23 -29.71 -34.46
C SER A 357 -3.05 -30.04 -35.70
N TYR A 358 -3.32 -29.03 -36.52
CA TYR A 358 -4.03 -29.17 -37.77
C TYR A 358 -3.50 -28.18 -38.81
N GLY A 359 -3.17 -28.64 -40.01
CA GLY A 359 -2.72 -27.75 -41.05
C GLY A 359 -2.06 -28.47 -42.24
N PRO A 360 -1.82 -27.75 -43.37
CA PRO A 360 -1.13 -28.32 -44.53
C PRO A 360 0.39 -28.41 -44.31
N GLN A 361 0.97 -29.47 -44.89
CA GLN A 361 2.40 -29.68 -44.99
C GLN A 361 2.76 -30.05 -46.42
N ALA A 362 3.60 -29.27 -47.10
CA ALA A 362 3.89 -29.42 -48.51
C ALA A 362 5.34 -29.18 -48.86
N LEU A 363 5.81 -29.71 -49.99
CA LEU A 363 7.15 -29.48 -50.53
C LEU A 363 7.29 -28.17 -51.31
N THR A 364 6.17 -27.54 -51.62
CA THR A 364 6.13 -26.23 -52.32
C THR A 364 5.15 -25.28 -51.65
N PRO A 365 5.35 -23.98 -51.72
CA PRO A 365 4.42 -23.00 -51.13
C PRO A 365 2.99 -23.13 -51.66
N ALA A 366 2.82 -23.45 -52.97
CA ALA A 366 1.51 -23.63 -53.57
C ALA A 366 0.76 -24.88 -53.02
N GLY A 367 1.49 -25.87 -52.54
CA GLY A 367 0.92 -27.06 -51.88
C GLY A 367 0.18 -26.75 -50.58
N LEU A 368 0.54 -25.68 -49.88
CA LEU A 368 -0.15 -25.24 -48.65
C LEU A 368 -1.64 -24.91 -48.88
N LEU A 369 -2.03 -24.63 -50.12
CA LEU A 369 -3.42 -24.34 -50.46
C LEU A 369 -4.22 -25.59 -50.90
N LYS A 370 -3.59 -26.77 -50.89
CA LYS A 370 -4.26 -28.03 -51.32
C LYS A 370 -4.79 -28.78 -50.10
N TYR A 371 -6.05 -29.15 -50.14
CA TYR A 371 -6.68 -29.94 -49.09
C TYR A 371 -6.02 -31.35 -48.92
N ALA A 372 -5.48 -31.91 -49.99
CA ALA A 372 -4.80 -33.20 -49.94
C ALA A 372 -3.52 -33.22 -49.09
N ASP A 373 -2.94 -32.04 -48.83
CA ASP A 373 -1.71 -31.87 -48.03
C ASP A 373 -2.01 -31.59 -46.54
N MET A 374 -3.29 -31.69 -46.09
CA MET A 374 -3.71 -31.45 -44.69
C MET A 374 -3.31 -32.64 -43.82
N ILE A 375 -2.67 -32.34 -42.71
CA ILE A 375 -2.29 -33.27 -41.65
C ILE A 375 -2.88 -32.85 -40.33
N TRP A 376 -3.07 -33.77 -39.43
CA TRP A 376 -3.48 -33.49 -38.05
C TRP A 376 -2.78 -34.43 -37.07
N SER A 377 -2.62 -33.98 -35.85
CA SER A 377 -2.19 -34.85 -34.75
C SER A 377 -2.91 -34.46 -33.46
N ILE A 378 -3.19 -35.44 -32.62
CA ILE A 378 -3.67 -35.25 -31.25
C ILE A 378 -2.79 -36.13 -30.37
N GLY A 379 -2.28 -35.56 -29.29
CA GLY A 379 -1.37 -36.23 -28.37
C GLY A 379 -1.58 -35.84 -26.92
N ALA A 380 -1.22 -36.74 -26.02
CA ALA A 380 -1.05 -36.48 -24.60
C ALA A 380 0.38 -36.89 -24.22
N GLY A 381 1.11 -35.99 -23.56
CA GLY A 381 2.46 -36.24 -23.08
C GLY A 381 2.51 -36.16 -21.56
N ILE A 382 3.27 -37.07 -20.93
CA ILE A 382 3.58 -37.01 -19.50
C ILE A 382 5.09 -36.88 -19.36
N THR A 383 5.57 -35.84 -18.68
CA THR A 383 6.99 -35.62 -18.43
C THR A 383 7.23 -35.62 -16.93
N GLN A 384 7.99 -36.60 -16.43
CA GLN A 384 8.43 -36.67 -15.04
C GLN A 384 9.92 -36.29 -14.95
N PRO A 385 10.27 -35.24 -14.20
CA PRO A 385 11.67 -34.94 -13.91
C PRO A 385 12.28 -36.05 -13.05
N LEU A 386 13.29 -36.76 -13.54
CA LEU A 386 13.97 -37.81 -12.78
C LEU A 386 15.28 -37.33 -12.17
N PHE A 387 16.07 -36.59 -12.92
CA PHE A 387 17.36 -36.07 -12.45
C PHE A 387 17.71 -34.74 -13.12
N HIS A 388 17.85 -33.70 -12.31
CA HIS A 388 18.26 -32.34 -12.71
C HIS A 388 19.40 -31.83 -11.85
N GLY A 389 20.35 -32.69 -11.43
CA GLY A 389 21.51 -32.27 -10.63
C GLY A 389 21.15 -31.60 -9.29
N GLY A 390 19.97 -31.93 -8.72
CA GLY A 390 19.50 -31.32 -7.47
C GLY A 390 18.76 -29.98 -7.62
N GLN A 391 18.57 -29.47 -8.85
CA GLN A 391 17.94 -28.17 -9.11
C GLN A 391 16.57 -28.02 -8.45
N LEU A 392 15.65 -28.93 -8.69
CA LEU A 392 14.27 -28.84 -8.20
C LEU A 392 14.20 -28.88 -6.66
N SER A 393 14.99 -29.72 -6.03
CA SER A 393 15.07 -29.78 -4.56
C SER A 393 15.70 -28.54 -3.96
N ALA A 394 16.67 -27.91 -4.65
CA ALA A 394 17.23 -26.63 -4.24
C ALA A 394 16.23 -25.49 -4.40
N GLN A 395 15.44 -25.45 -5.48
CA GLN A 395 14.37 -24.47 -5.68
C GLN A 395 13.28 -24.58 -4.61
N LYS A 396 12.88 -25.81 -4.23
CA LYS A 396 11.93 -26.00 -3.13
C LYS A 396 12.50 -25.46 -1.80
N ARG A 397 13.75 -25.80 -1.43
CA ARG A 397 14.38 -25.26 -0.21
C ARG A 397 14.52 -23.75 -0.25
N ALA A 398 14.77 -23.16 -1.43
CA ALA A 398 14.82 -21.71 -1.60
C ALA A 398 13.43 -21.07 -1.35
N ALA A 399 12.35 -21.69 -1.83
CA ALA A 399 10.98 -21.22 -1.56
C ALA A 399 10.61 -21.37 -0.07
N GLU A 400 11.00 -22.48 0.58
CA GLU A 400 10.83 -22.67 2.03
C GLU A 400 11.57 -21.59 2.84
N ALA A 401 12.82 -21.27 2.48
CA ALA A 401 13.58 -20.20 3.11
C ALA A 401 12.96 -18.81 2.87
N ALA A 402 12.36 -18.56 1.69
CA ALA A 402 11.63 -17.34 1.40
C ALA A 402 10.35 -17.23 2.26
N PHE A 403 9.66 -18.33 2.51
CA PHE A 403 8.53 -18.38 3.43
C PHE A 403 8.97 -18.05 4.88
N ASP A 404 10.06 -18.63 5.34
CA ASP A 404 10.62 -18.33 6.68
C ASP A 404 11.02 -16.85 6.80
N GLN A 405 11.61 -16.27 5.75
CA GLN A 405 11.92 -14.84 5.67
C GLN A 405 10.65 -13.98 5.77
N ALA A 406 9.62 -14.30 4.99
CA ALA A 406 8.35 -13.56 5.01
C ALA A 406 7.66 -13.64 6.38
N ASN A 407 7.72 -14.82 7.05
CA ASN A 407 7.18 -15.01 8.40
C ASN A 407 7.93 -14.15 9.45
N ALA A 408 9.25 -14.05 9.35
CA ALA A 408 10.02 -13.18 10.22
C ALA A 408 9.70 -11.70 9.99
N GLN A 409 9.53 -11.28 8.73
CA GLN A 409 9.13 -9.92 8.36
C GLN A 409 7.71 -9.57 8.84
N TYR A 410 6.76 -10.50 8.71
CA TYR A 410 5.40 -10.34 9.27
C TYR A 410 5.45 -10.08 10.77
N ARG A 411 6.17 -10.93 11.52
CA ARG A 411 6.32 -10.75 12.98
C ARG A 411 6.96 -9.40 13.34
N GLN A 412 7.98 -8.98 12.60
CA GLN A 412 8.62 -7.68 12.81
C GLN A 412 7.63 -6.53 12.56
N THR A 413 6.82 -6.59 11.50
CA THR A 413 5.80 -5.58 11.20
C THR A 413 4.76 -5.49 12.31
N VAL A 414 4.30 -6.62 12.87
CA VAL A 414 3.37 -6.65 14.00
C VAL A 414 3.98 -5.99 15.24
N LEU A 415 5.24 -6.30 15.56
CA LEU A 415 5.93 -5.71 16.73
C LEU A 415 6.12 -4.20 16.58
N LEU A 416 6.51 -3.72 15.39
CA LEU A 416 6.63 -2.29 15.09
C LEU A 416 5.28 -1.58 15.16
N ALA A 417 4.22 -2.24 14.70
CA ALA A 417 2.87 -1.70 14.80
C ALA A 417 2.44 -1.52 16.26
N PHE A 418 2.72 -2.50 17.13
CA PHE A 418 2.44 -2.38 18.56
C PHE A 418 3.27 -1.29 19.22
N GLN A 419 4.55 -1.19 18.87
CA GLN A 419 5.41 -0.11 19.33
C GLN A 419 4.85 1.25 18.95
N ASN A 420 4.46 1.46 17.70
CA ASN A 420 3.90 2.74 17.22
C ASN A 420 2.65 3.15 18.03
N VAL A 421 1.75 2.20 18.30
CA VAL A 421 0.57 2.49 19.14
C VAL A 421 0.97 2.81 20.58
N ALA A 422 1.87 2.02 21.17
CA ALA A 422 2.35 2.23 22.54
C ALA A 422 3.01 3.61 22.69
N ASP A 423 3.91 3.96 21.78
CA ASP A 423 4.63 5.23 21.78
C ASP A 423 3.66 6.41 21.65
N THR A 424 2.69 6.31 20.74
CA THR A 424 1.69 7.38 20.51
C THR A 424 0.75 7.55 21.70
N LEU A 425 0.30 6.46 22.33
CA LEU A 425 -0.53 6.53 23.54
C LEU A 425 0.20 7.23 24.69
N ARG A 426 1.49 6.94 24.87
CA ARG A 426 2.32 7.62 25.88
C ARG A 426 2.65 9.05 25.52
N ALA A 427 2.88 9.36 24.24
CA ALA A 427 3.04 10.72 23.78
C ALA A 427 1.82 11.58 24.12
N LEU A 428 0.61 11.13 23.84
CA LEU A 428 -0.64 11.83 24.18
C LEU A 428 -0.80 12.11 25.69
N GLU A 429 -0.41 11.18 26.56
CA GLU A 429 -0.40 11.36 28.01
C GLU A 429 0.61 12.44 28.43
N HIS A 430 1.85 12.32 27.93
CA HIS A 430 2.93 13.23 28.30
C HIS A 430 2.77 14.64 27.70
N ASP A 431 2.27 14.75 26.48
CA ASP A 431 1.97 16.03 25.83
C ASP A 431 0.90 16.82 26.57
N ALA A 432 -0.11 16.16 27.10
CA ALA A 432 -1.12 16.80 27.91
C ALA A 432 -0.53 17.40 29.20
N THR A 433 0.33 16.65 29.87
CA THR A 433 1.04 17.08 31.06
C THR A 433 2.05 18.20 30.72
N GLY A 434 2.77 18.04 29.61
CA GLY A 434 3.70 19.03 29.08
C GLY A 434 3.02 20.36 28.74
N LEU A 435 1.86 20.32 28.06
CA LEU A 435 1.08 21.51 27.75
C LEU A 435 0.60 22.23 29.00
N ALA A 436 0.14 21.50 30.02
CA ALA A 436 -0.26 22.11 31.31
C ALA A 436 0.93 22.85 31.95
N ALA A 437 2.09 22.20 32.03
CA ALA A 437 3.31 22.82 32.56
C ALA A 437 3.76 24.05 31.75
N GLN A 438 3.72 24.00 30.39
CA GLN A 438 4.07 25.13 29.53
C GLN A 438 3.05 26.26 29.65
N THR A 439 1.78 25.96 29.86
CA THR A 439 0.73 26.97 30.11
C THR A 439 0.97 27.69 31.42
N ASP A 440 1.32 26.97 32.48
CA ASP A 440 1.64 27.56 33.79
C ASP A 440 2.93 28.38 33.72
N ALA A 441 3.96 27.89 33.03
CA ALA A 441 5.20 28.62 32.80
C ALA A 441 4.96 29.93 32.03
N TRP A 442 4.15 29.88 30.97
CA TRP A 442 3.78 31.08 30.19
C TRP A 442 3.00 32.10 31.03
N ARG A 443 2.04 31.66 31.86
CA ARG A 443 1.27 32.54 32.75
C ARG A 443 2.17 33.22 33.77
N ALA A 444 3.07 32.47 34.40
CA ALA A 444 4.02 33.01 35.37
C ALA A 444 4.98 33.98 34.73
N ALA A 445 5.53 33.68 33.56
CA ALA A 445 6.43 34.55 32.80
C ALA A 445 5.72 35.85 32.33
N SER A 446 4.47 35.73 31.85
CA SER A 446 3.67 36.90 31.45
C SER A 446 3.40 37.83 32.64
N ALA A 447 2.93 37.27 33.77
CA ALA A 447 2.71 38.05 34.99
C ALA A 447 4.01 38.68 35.53
N SER A 448 5.12 37.95 35.50
CA SER A 448 6.44 38.44 35.88
C SER A 448 6.90 39.60 35.02
N LEU A 449 6.72 39.49 33.68
CA LEU A 449 7.08 40.54 32.73
C LEU A 449 6.26 41.80 32.97
N ASP A 450 4.94 41.68 33.15
CA ASP A 450 4.06 42.82 33.38
C ASP A 450 4.40 43.57 34.71
N LEU A 451 4.66 42.80 35.78
CA LEU A 451 5.09 43.36 37.06
C LEU A 451 6.45 44.04 36.94
N THR A 452 7.43 43.37 36.29
CA THR A 452 8.79 43.90 36.11
C THR A 452 8.79 45.16 35.23
N ARG A 453 7.97 45.22 34.18
CA ARG A 453 7.74 46.43 33.37
C ARG A 453 7.18 47.58 34.21
N GLY A 454 6.22 47.29 35.10
CA GLY A 454 5.66 48.26 36.05
C GLY A 454 6.70 48.80 37.02
N GLN A 455 7.48 47.91 37.65
CA GLN A 455 8.55 48.28 38.59
C GLN A 455 9.68 49.05 37.93
N PHE A 456 10.10 48.67 36.73
CA PHE A 456 11.13 49.38 35.98
C PHE A 456 10.72 50.82 35.68
N ARG A 457 9.46 51.07 35.29
CA ARG A 457 8.95 52.43 35.03
C ARG A 457 9.05 53.38 36.24
N VAL A 458 8.95 52.83 37.45
CA VAL A 458 9.07 53.62 38.70
C VAL A 458 10.47 53.56 39.35
N GLY A 459 11.44 52.95 38.65
CA GLY A 459 12.82 52.82 39.16
C GLY A 459 13.01 51.73 40.23
N GLY A 460 12.04 50.84 40.44
CA GLY A 460 12.07 49.82 41.49
C GLY A 460 12.95 48.60 41.18
N VAL A 461 13.28 48.36 39.90
CA VAL A 461 14.16 47.27 39.48
C VAL A 461 15.13 47.71 38.41
N SER A 462 16.23 46.95 38.25
CA SER A 462 17.23 47.22 37.24
C SER A 462 16.71 46.89 35.84
N TYR A 463 17.28 47.54 34.82
CA TYR A 463 17.00 47.20 33.43
C TYR A 463 17.35 45.73 33.08
N LEU A 464 18.39 45.17 33.72
CA LEU A 464 18.78 43.76 33.53
C LEU A 464 17.65 42.80 33.95
N ALA A 465 16.94 43.08 35.05
CA ALA A 465 15.78 42.30 35.48
C ALA A 465 14.65 42.31 34.43
N LEU A 466 14.41 43.49 33.79
CA LEU A 466 13.43 43.61 32.72
C LEU A 466 13.85 42.78 31.50
N LEU A 467 15.11 42.80 31.07
CA LEU A 467 15.64 41.98 29.98
C LEU A 467 15.46 40.47 30.24
N ASP A 468 15.75 40.03 31.45
CA ASP A 468 15.59 38.61 31.82
C ASP A 468 14.11 38.17 31.78
N ALA A 469 13.20 39.00 32.28
CA ALA A 469 11.77 38.74 32.21
C ALA A 469 11.27 38.71 30.75
N GLN A 470 11.77 39.59 29.86
CA GLN A 470 11.44 39.57 28.43
C GLN A 470 11.89 38.27 27.75
N ARG A 471 13.14 37.84 27.99
CA ARG A 471 13.69 36.61 27.43
C ARG A 471 12.91 35.36 27.90
N GLN A 472 12.58 35.28 29.19
CA GLN A 472 11.77 34.19 29.74
C GLN A 472 10.38 34.16 29.11
N TYR A 473 9.71 35.30 28.99
CA TYR A 473 8.42 35.38 28.35
C TYR A 473 8.47 34.91 26.89
N GLN A 474 9.45 35.39 26.11
CA GLN A 474 9.65 34.99 24.71
C GLN A 474 9.80 33.47 24.58
N GLN A 475 10.64 32.86 25.41
CA GLN A 475 10.85 31.40 25.38
C GLN A 475 9.58 30.64 25.70
N THR A 476 8.81 31.05 26.70
CA THR A 476 7.57 30.36 27.09
C THR A 476 6.47 30.50 26.05
N VAL A 477 6.39 31.60 25.30
CA VAL A 477 5.44 31.77 24.19
C VAL A 477 5.71 30.75 23.06
N VAL A 478 6.98 30.61 22.68
CA VAL A 478 7.37 29.64 21.63
C VAL A 478 7.11 28.21 22.10
N ASN A 479 7.51 27.88 23.32
CA ASN A 479 7.29 26.54 23.89
C ASN A 479 5.81 26.20 24.00
N LEU A 480 4.95 27.15 24.37
CA LEU A 480 3.50 26.94 24.45
C LEU A 480 2.91 26.66 23.07
N ALA A 481 3.28 27.41 22.03
CA ALA A 481 2.81 27.18 20.67
C ALA A 481 3.22 25.80 20.15
N GLN A 482 4.44 25.35 20.47
CA GLN A 482 4.92 24.01 20.12
C GLN A 482 4.18 22.91 20.88
N ALA A 483 3.95 23.08 22.20
CA ALA A 483 3.22 22.11 23.01
C ALA A 483 1.75 21.97 22.58
N GLN A 484 1.12 23.08 22.16
CA GLN A 484 -0.23 23.05 21.60
C GLN A 484 -0.29 22.27 20.30
N ALA A 485 0.68 22.47 19.40
CA ALA A 485 0.76 21.76 18.14
C ALA A 485 1.04 20.26 18.32
N ALA A 486 1.90 19.88 19.28
CA ALA A 486 2.20 18.49 19.59
C ALA A 486 0.92 17.69 19.91
N ARG A 487 0.00 18.25 20.71
CA ARG A 487 -1.29 17.62 21.03
C ARG A 487 -2.12 17.24 19.80
N TYR A 488 -2.19 18.11 18.80
CA TYR A 488 -2.90 17.84 17.55
C TYR A 488 -2.16 16.83 16.69
N ALA A 489 -0.83 16.95 16.60
CA ALA A 489 0.01 16.07 15.80
C ALA A 489 -0.03 14.63 16.33
N ASP A 490 0.11 14.43 17.66
CA ASP A 490 0.09 13.10 18.26
C ASP A 490 -1.31 12.48 18.30
N THR A 491 -2.37 13.31 18.33
CA THR A 491 -3.73 12.83 18.08
C THR A 491 -3.88 12.29 16.65
N ALA A 492 -3.32 12.95 15.66
CA ALA A 492 -3.33 12.45 14.27
C ALA A 492 -2.47 11.18 14.14
N ALA A 493 -1.31 11.13 14.80
CA ALA A 493 -0.44 9.95 14.84
C ALA A 493 -1.14 8.74 15.47
N LEU A 494 -2.01 8.92 16.47
CA LEU A 494 -2.83 7.83 17.02
C LEU A 494 -3.75 7.23 15.96
N PHE A 495 -4.52 8.06 15.24
CA PHE A 495 -5.40 7.56 14.18
C PHE A 495 -4.62 6.83 13.09
N GLN A 496 -3.45 7.34 12.72
CA GLN A 496 -2.55 6.67 11.78
C GLN A 496 -2.03 5.33 12.32
N SER A 497 -1.59 5.28 13.57
CA SER A 497 -1.03 4.07 14.19
C SER A 497 -2.06 2.97 14.38
N LEU A 498 -3.34 3.34 14.50
CA LEU A 498 -4.48 2.44 14.59
C LEU A 498 -5.01 1.98 13.22
N GLY A 499 -4.47 2.48 12.10
CA GLY A 499 -4.86 2.07 10.75
C GLY A 499 -5.88 2.96 10.06
N GLY A 500 -6.35 4.06 10.68
CA GLY A 500 -7.13 5.12 10.03
C GLY A 500 -8.58 4.78 9.67
N GLY A 501 -9.14 3.64 10.09
CA GLY A 501 -10.57 3.34 9.93
C GLY A 501 -11.04 3.02 8.50
N TRP A 502 -10.14 2.73 7.56
CA TRP A 502 -10.47 2.47 6.14
C TRP A 502 -11.48 1.33 5.94
N TRP A 503 -11.55 0.37 6.87
CA TRP A 503 -12.51 -0.74 6.85
C TRP A 503 -13.97 -0.29 7.07
N ASN A 504 -14.19 0.94 7.53
CA ASN A 504 -15.50 1.58 7.72
C ASN A 504 -15.93 2.44 6.53
N ASP A 505 -15.15 2.46 5.44
CA ASP A 505 -15.57 3.10 4.20
C ASP A 505 -16.72 2.28 3.57
N ALA A 506 -17.82 2.97 3.22
CA ALA A 506 -19.00 2.35 2.60
C ALA A 506 -18.70 1.63 1.30
N ALA A 507 -17.75 2.12 0.51
CA ALA A 507 -17.28 1.47 -0.72
C ALA A 507 -16.51 0.17 -0.43
N THR A 508 -15.67 0.15 0.60
CA THR A 508 -14.92 -1.04 1.04
C THR A 508 -15.85 -2.09 1.65
N SER A 509 -16.84 -1.65 2.40
CA SER A 509 -17.85 -2.54 3.01
C SER A 509 -18.70 -3.26 1.95
N GLN A 510 -19.07 -2.59 0.86
CA GLN A 510 -19.82 -3.19 -0.25
C GLN A 510 -18.95 -4.18 -1.05
N ALA A 511 -17.68 -3.88 -1.29
CA ALA A 511 -16.75 -4.78 -1.98
C ALA A 511 -16.52 -6.09 -1.20
N ASN A 512 -16.41 -6.02 0.13
CA ASN A 512 -16.28 -7.20 0.99
C ASN A 512 -17.57 -8.03 1.08
N GLN A 513 -18.75 -7.41 0.95
CA GLN A 513 -20.04 -8.11 0.91
C GLN A 513 -20.33 -8.73 -0.48
N ALA A 514 -19.82 -8.14 -1.56
CA ALA A 514 -19.99 -8.65 -2.92
C ALA A 514 -19.07 -9.83 -3.26
N ASN A 515 -18.04 -10.09 -2.45
CA ASN A 515 -17.14 -11.22 -2.58
C ASN A 515 -17.10 -12.04 -1.27
N PRO A 516 -18.22 -12.72 -0.90
CA PRO A 516 -18.18 -13.65 0.19
C PRO A 516 -17.19 -14.74 -0.21
N ALA A 517 -16.11 -14.87 0.56
CA ALA A 517 -15.19 -15.99 0.43
C ALA A 517 -16.03 -17.27 0.35
N THR A 518 -16.05 -17.92 -0.81
CA THR A 518 -16.64 -19.25 -0.95
C THR A 518 -15.97 -20.12 0.11
N PRO A 519 -16.72 -20.75 1.01
CA PRO A 519 -16.13 -21.68 1.96
C PRO A 519 -15.54 -22.84 1.16
N HIS A 520 -14.31 -23.16 1.45
CA HIS A 520 -13.54 -24.27 0.90
C HIS A 520 -14.03 -25.62 1.40
#